data_81cabf3bff1b247169d749f7d0c4161b
#
_entry.id   81cabf3bff1b247169d749f7d0c4161b
#
_cell.length_a   1.000
_cell.length_b   1.000
_cell.length_c   1.000
_cell.angle_alpha   90.00
_cell.angle_beta   90.00
_cell.angle_gamma   90.00
#
_symmetry.space_group_name_H-M   'P 1'
#
loop_
_entity.id
_entity.type
_entity.pdbx_description
1 polymer ?
#
loop_
_entity_poly.entity_id
_entity_poly.type
_entity_poly.pdbx_seq_one_letter_code
_entity_poly.pdbx_strand_id
1 'polypeptide(L)'
;MRCSNLFQSTRFLAVGTFTFALIFNGQAEDWPQFRGINGSGVSSSKSLPTKFSFKDNVVWRSKLGDGIGSPIIASGRVFNSAMTGEKTLGVFCHAAATGKLIWKKEFPTGELPRITPPNSHASSTPAADSKRVYVYFSTLGLFALDAKTGDKIWQHKLPLPAYLMDWGAGASPIIHGNRIYFCQDDDLASYVVAFDTQSGRQVWRTPRNDMLAGYSLPVVCSVKGQTDLVVAGSGKLMGYNPETGKEQWTSHSLLRTIMTSPVVVNDRIFVAVQSYGDRSRTLKYALMQWLDTNQDGKLARAETPKEFHAKFDISDKNKDHNLDQDEIETAFQHPNNMVGGGNTIQAVRGGGRGDVTKTHLIWNIDNRAPSNLSSPLVYNDRLYVVKSGGLSSCFNALTGEKHWELTRLRTYGDYYASPIAADGKVYLASRNGFVVVLEDGPELKILSKNDMDEEILATPAIADDRIFIRTRESIVCVSNK
;
A
#
# COMPACT_ATOMS: atom_id res chain seq x y z
N MET A 1 -96.95 21.84 -10.63
CA MET A 1 -96.72 20.40 -10.88
C MET A 1 -95.31 20.11 -10.59
N ARG A 2 -95.02 19.23 -9.70
CA ARG A 2 -93.92 18.82 -8.95
C ARG A 2 -92.47 19.17 -9.44
N CYS A 3 -91.82 20.09 -8.65
CA CYS A 3 -90.38 20.28 -8.62
C CYS A 3 -89.73 19.20 -7.78
N SER A 4 -88.65 18.53 -8.26
CA SER A 4 -87.81 17.65 -7.51
C SER A 4 -86.44 18.30 -7.34
N ASN A 5 -86.04 18.58 -6.09
CA ASN A 5 -84.75 19.10 -5.70
C ASN A 5 -83.69 17.98 -5.71
N LEU A 6 -82.58 18.19 -6.42
CA LEU A 6 -81.38 17.38 -6.30
C LEU A 6 -80.37 18.10 -5.36
N PHE A 7 -80.08 17.48 -4.24
CA PHE A 7 -78.91 17.83 -3.38
C PHE A 7 -77.62 17.23 -3.93
N GLN A 8 -76.68 18.06 -4.32
CA GLN A 8 -75.33 17.67 -4.63
C GLN A 8 -74.46 17.75 -3.31
N SER A 9 -73.99 16.60 -2.82
CA SER A 9 -73.01 16.54 -1.74
C SER A 9 -71.61 16.60 -2.26
N THR A 10 -70.89 17.70 -2.00
CA THR A 10 -69.51 17.89 -2.32
C THR A 10 -68.66 17.17 -1.26
N ARG A 11 -67.98 16.08 -1.63
CA ARG A 11 -66.97 15.43 -0.79
C ARG A 11 -65.62 16.11 -0.99
N PHE A 12 -65.10 16.74 0.05
CA PHE A 12 -63.73 17.21 0.11
C PHE A 12 -62.80 15.98 0.33
N LEU A 13 -61.93 15.65 -0.63
CA LEU A 13 -60.82 14.76 -0.46
C LEU A 13 -59.67 15.57 0.16
N ALA A 14 -59.30 15.29 1.41
CA ALA A 14 -58.07 15.76 2.01
C ALA A 14 -56.91 14.90 1.47
N VAL A 15 -56.07 15.48 0.59
CA VAL A 15 -54.80 14.88 0.15
C VAL A 15 -53.76 15.15 1.22
N GLY A 16 -53.52 14.14 2.07
CA GLY A 16 -52.41 14.15 3.02
C GLY A 16 -51.07 13.94 2.29
N THR A 17 -50.26 14.98 2.19
CA THR A 17 -48.90 14.90 1.70
C THR A 17 -48.04 14.19 2.76
N PHE A 18 -47.79 12.90 2.58
CA PHE A 18 -46.78 12.18 3.35
C PHE A 18 -45.38 12.57 2.83
N THR A 19 -44.70 13.43 3.56
CA THR A 19 -43.28 13.70 3.31
C THR A 19 -42.47 12.52 3.83
N PHE A 20 -42.07 11.65 2.93
CA PHE A 20 -41.07 10.63 3.22
C PHE A 20 -39.72 11.35 3.43
N ALA A 21 -39.32 11.54 4.67
CA ALA A 21 -37.93 11.87 5.01
C ALA A 21 -37.06 10.67 4.66
N LEU A 22 -36.38 10.72 3.52
CA LEU A 22 -35.30 9.82 3.20
C LEU A 22 -34.21 10.06 4.25
N ILE A 23 -34.17 9.22 5.28
CA ILE A 23 -33.02 9.13 6.17
C ILE A 23 -31.90 8.54 5.30
N PHE A 24 -31.05 9.39 4.75
CA PHE A 24 -29.76 8.98 4.24
C PHE A 24 -28.95 8.49 5.47
N ASN A 25 -28.99 7.18 5.72
CA ASN A 25 -27.97 6.53 6.51
C ASN A 25 -26.68 6.68 5.72
N GLY A 26 -25.94 7.76 5.93
CA GLY A 26 -24.57 7.88 5.46
C GLY A 26 -23.81 6.71 6.04
N GLN A 27 -23.50 5.69 5.23
CA GLN A 27 -22.54 4.68 5.64
C GLN A 27 -21.23 5.41 5.91
N ALA A 28 -20.66 5.14 7.10
CA ALA A 28 -19.35 5.65 7.47
C ALA A 28 -18.35 5.30 6.37
N GLU A 29 -17.52 6.28 5.98
CA GLU A 29 -16.51 6.06 4.96
C GLU A 29 -15.45 5.12 5.49
N ASP A 30 -15.18 4.03 4.77
CA ASP A 30 -14.13 3.09 5.11
C ASP A 30 -12.81 3.43 4.40
N TRP A 31 -11.71 3.21 5.11
CA TRP A 31 -10.33 3.22 4.60
C TRP A 31 -9.69 1.86 4.87
N PRO A 32 -10.09 0.82 4.11
CA PRO A 32 -10.03 -0.57 4.55
C PRO A 32 -8.65 -1.23 4.41
N GLN A 33 -7.68 -0.57 3.85
CA GLN A 33 -6.33 -1.09 3.59
C GLN A 33 -5.33 0.05 3.41
N PHE A 34 -4.08 -0.27 3.15
CA PHE A 34 -3.04 0.73 2.87
C PHE A 34 -3.49 1.70 1.77
N ARG A 35 -3.51 2.99 2.11
CA ARG A 35 -3.98 4.09 1.25
C ARG A 35 -5.45 3.96 0.81
N GLY A 36 -6.30 3.34 1.61
CA GLY A 36 -7.74 3.28 1.39
C GLY A 36 -8.17 2.37 0.25
N ILE A 37 -9.30 2.69 -0.36
CA ILE A 37 -9.88 1.86 -1.42
C ILE A 37 -8.92 1.78 -2.61
N ASN A 38 -8.55 0.55 -2.94
CA ASN A 38 -7.63 0.22 -4.04
C ASN A 38 -6.28 0.98 -3.98
N GLY A 39 -5.83 1.36 -2.80
CA GLY A 39 -4.55 2.08 -2.64
C GLY A 39 -4.52 3.47 -3.26
N SER A 40 -5.67 4.10 -3.49
CA SER A 40 -5.78 5.39 -4.20
C SER A 40 -5.17 6.56 -3.43
N GLY A 41 -5.19 6.53 -2.11
CA GLY A 41 -4.81 7.65 -1.26
C GLY A 41 -5.84 8.77 -1.22
N VAL A 42 -7.04 8.57 -1.76
CA VAL A 42 -8.09 9.58 -1.89
C VAL A 42 -9.34 9.18 -1.09
N SER A 43 -9.91 10.14 -0.37
CA SER A 43 -11.17 10.02 0.38
C SER A 43 -12.22 11.00 -0.16
N SER A 44 -13.48 10.67 0.03
CA SER A 44 -14.62 11.54 -0.26
C SER A 44 -14.95 12.49 0.89
N SER A 45 -14.29 12.36 2.03
CA SER A 45 -14.43 13.22 3.21
C SER A 45 -14.30 14.68 2.86
N LYS A 46 -15.04 15.52 3.61
CA LYS A 46 -15.06 16.97 3.44
C LYS A 46 -14.78 17.63 4.77
N SER A 47 -14.61 18.94 4.78
CA SER A 47 -14.37 19.70 6.03
C SER A 47 -13.15 19.23 6.84
N LEU A 48 -12.11 18.76 6.17
CA LEU A 48 -10.90 18.29 6.83
C LEU A 48 -10.06 19.44 7.39
N PRO A 49 -9.40 19.25 8.56
CA PRO A 49 -8.61 20.29 9.20
C PRO A 49 -7.38 20.63 8.36
N THR A 50 -7.11 21.93 8.22
CA THR A 50 -5.88 22.45 7.63
C THR A 50 -4.81 22.63 8.71
N LYS A 51 -5.21 23.10 9.91
CA LYS A 51 -4.31 23.31 11.05
C LYS A 51 -4.66 22.36 12.17
N PHE A 52 -3.65 21.64 12.66
CA PHE A 52 -3.78 20.71 13.78
C PHE A 52 -2.42 20.46 14.45
N SER A 53 -2.44 20.03 15.67
CA SER A 53 -1.28 19.62 16.45
C SER A 53 -1.74 18.68 17.56
N PHE A 54 -0.88 18.26 18.49
CA PHE A 54 -1.35 17.54 19.68
C PHE A 54 -2.23 18.36 20.63
N LYS A 55 -2.35 19.69 20.41
CA LYS A 55 -3.16 20.59 21.23
C LYS A 55 -4.40 21.12 20.48
N ASP A 56 -4.33 21.15 19.14
CA ASP A 56 -5.36 21.76 18.31
C ASP A 56 -6.02 20.72 17.41
N ASN A 57 -7.33 20.74 17.32
CA ASN A 57 -8.14 19.87 16.48
C ASN A 57 -7.94 18.36 16.70
N VAL A 58 -7.36 17.96 17.84
CA VAL A 58 -7.30 16.56 18.27
C VAL A 58 -8.66 16.16 18.84
N VAL A 59 -9.21 15.08 18.32
CA VAL A 59 -10.41 14.42 18.83
C VAL A 59 -10.03 13.45 19.94
N TRP A 60 -9.01 12.62 19.67
CA TRP A 60 -8.45 11.68 20.64
C TRP A 60 -7.03 11.23 20.22
N ARG A 61 -6.31 10.69 21.19
CA ARG A 61 -5.00 10.06 21.03
C ARG A 61 -4.95 8.78 21.86
N SER A 62 -4.35 7.71 21.32
CA SER A 62 -4.15 6.45 22.02
C SER A 62 -2.72 5.95 21.82
N LYS A 63 -2.10 5.45 22.89
CA LYS A 63 -0.76 4.85 22.82
C LYS A 63 -0.86 3.45 22.24
N LEU A 64 0.09 3.07 21.36
CA LEU A 64 0.14 1.77 20.71
C LEU A 64 1.40 0.97 21.12
N GLY A 65 2.56 1.42 20.74
CA GLY A 65 3.85 0.74 20.78
C GLY A 65 4.56 0.90 19.44
N ASP A 66 5.79 0.41 19.35
CA ASP A 66 6.58 0.53 18.13
C ASP A 66 5.89 -0.11 16.92
N GLY A 67 5.91 0.59 15.80
CA GLY A 67 5.36 0.10 14.54
C GLY A 67 5.16 1.21 13.54
N ILE A 68 5.16 0.85 12.27
CA ILE A 68 5.06 1.76 11.13
C ILE A 68 3.95 1.38 10.14
N GLY A 69 3.16 0.34 10.43
CA GLY A 69 1.97 0.00 9.67
C GLY A 69 0.92 1.12 9.73
N SER A 70 0.35 1.49 8.60
CA SER A 70 -0.64 2.56 8.51
C SER A 70 -1.95 2.20 9.23
N PRO A 71 -2.69 3.16 9.77
CA PRO A 71 -4.01 2.92 10.28
C PRO A 71 -4.97 2.58 9.14
N ILE A 72 -5.93 1.70 9.41
CA ILE A 72 -7.05 1.44 8.55
C ILE A 72 -8.37 1.60 9.30
N ILE A 73 -9.40 1.98 8.57
CA ILE A 73 -10.74 2.19 9.13
C ILE A 73 -11.74 1.30 8.41
N ALA A 74 -12.50 0.52 9.17
CA ALA A 74 -13.62 -0.25 8.65
C ALA A 74 -14.78 -0.30 9.66
N SER A 75 -15.96 0.01 9.19
CA SER A 75 -17.21 -0.02 9.99
C SER A 75 -17.09 0.69 11.35
N GLY A 76 -16.53 1.91 11.34
CA GLY A 76 -16.36 2.76 12.52
C GLY A 76 -15.27 2.29 13.50
N ARG A 77 -14.38 1.41 13.10
CA ARG A 77 -13.24 0.92 13.89
C ARG A 77 -11.93 1.27 13.21
N VAL A 78 -10.92 1.60 14.02
CA VAL A 78 -9.54 1.81 13.58
C VAL A 78 -8.72 0.60 13.98
N PHE A 79 -8.01 0.01 13.05
CA PHE A 79 -7.11 -1.12 13.31
C PHE A 79 -5.66 -0.70 13.06
N ASN A 80 -4.77 -1.13 13.97
CA ASN A 80 -3.33 -0.93 13.89
C ASN A 80 -2.59 -2.17 14.36
N SER A 81 -1.38 -2.37 13.83
CA SER A 81 -0.41 -3.33 14.35
C SER A 81 0.69 -2.60 15.12
N ALA A 82 1.26 -3.23 16.14
CA ALA A 82 2.41 -2.69 16.88
C ALA A 82 3.21 -3.81 17.56
N MET A 83 4.47 -3.53 17.88
CA MET A 83 5.22 -4.28 18.88
C MET A 83 4.70 -3.90 20.27
N THR A 84 4.36 -4.88 21.09
CA THR A 84 3.85 -4.68 22.46
C THR A 84 4.82 -5.22 23.52
N GLY A 85 5.90 -5.81 23.07
CA GLY A 85 7.01 -6.33 23.86
C GLY A 85 8.14 -6.75 22.93
N GLU A 86 9.28 -7.15 23.46
CA GLU A 86 10.48 -7.51 22.67
C GLU A 86 10.21 -8.62 21.64
N LYS A 87 9.41 -9.61 22.02
CA LYS A 87 9.01 -10.75 21.17
C LYS A 87 7.48 -10.89 21.12
N THR A 88 6.77 -9.78 21.12
CA THR A 88 5.30 -9.79 21.11
C THR A 88 4.77 -8.77 20.12
N LEU A 89 3.96 -9.25 19.18
CA LEU A 89 3.29 -8.47 18.17
C LEU A 89 1.82 -8.29 18.57
N GLY A 90 1.27 -7.10 18.40
CA GLY A 90 -0.09 -6.77 18.80
C GLY A 90 -0.93 -6.23 17.65
N VAL A 91 -2.22 -6.49 17.74
CA VAL A 91 -3.24 -5.86 16.90
C VAL A 91 -4.23 -5.14 17.80
N PHE A 92 -4.50 -3.90 17.48
CA PHE A 92 -5.38 -3.01 18.25
C PHE A 92 -6.61 -2.66 17.43
N CYS A 93 -7.74 -2.59 18.11
CA CYS A 93 -9.00 -2.08 17.57
C CYS A 93 -9.53 -0.98 18.47
N HIS A 94 -9.67 0.22 17.91
CA HIS A 94 -10.26 1.37 18.61
C HIS A 94 -11.56 1.80 17.92
N ALA A 95 -12.48 2.38 18.69
CA ALA A 95 -13.62 3.09 18.11
C ALA A 95 -13.13 4.34 17.37
N ALA A 96 -13.43 4.47 16.08
CA ALA A 96 -12.94 5.58 15.26
C ALA A 96 -13.40 6.95 15.78
N ALA A 97 -14.61 7.03 16.33
CA ALA A 97 -15.17 8.29 16.84
C ALA A 97 -14.54 8.77 18.16
N THR A 98 -14.11 7.87 19.04
CA THR A 98 -13.75 8.20 20.43
C THR A 98 -12.36 7.79 20.85
N GLY A 99 -11.66 6.96 20.06
CA GLY A 99 -10.38 6.37 20.43
C GLY A 99 -10.45 5.32 21.54
N LYS A 100 -11.67 4.95 22.00
CA LYS A 100 -11.83 3.93 23.03
C LYS A 100 -11.30 2.60 22.49
N LEU A 101 -10.39 1.97 23.25
CA LEU A 101 -9.93 0.62 22.95
C LEU A 101 -11.11 -0.36 23.05
N ILE A 102 -11.41 -1.05 21.95
CA ILE A 102 -12.45 -2.10 21.90
C ILE A 102 -11.82 -3.42 22.27
N TRP A 103 -10.72 -3.79 21.61
CA TRP A 103 -9.93 -4.95 21.94
C TRP A 103 -8.46 -4.78 21.52
N LYS A 104 -7.61 -5.54 22.18
CA LYS A 104 -6.19 -5.74 21.86
C LYS A 104 -5.92 -7.23 21.86
N LYS A 105 -5.23 -7.73 20.84
CA LYS A 105 -4.75 -9.12 20.78
C LYS A 105 -3.24 -9.13 20.66
N GLU A 106 -2.60 -9.97 21.42
CA GLU A 106 -1.16 -10.13 21.46
C GLU A 106 -0.76 -11.52 20.99
N PHE A 107 0.30 -11.59 20.22
CA PHE A 107 0.81 -12.79 19.59
C PHE A 107 2.29 -12.91 19.93
N PRO A 108 2.66 -13.79 20.87
CA PRO A 108 4.04 -14.13 21.11
C PRO A 108 4.68 -14.70 19.85
N THR A 109 5.89 -14.27 19.56
CA THR A 109 6.69 -14.77 18.45
C THR A 109 7.96 -15.42 18.99
N GLY A 110 8.59 -16.25 18.18
CA GLY A 110 9.93 -16.76 18.46
C GLY A 110 11.01 -15.70 18.28
N GLU A 111 12.16 -16.11 17.81
CA GLU A 111 13.23 -15.17 17.44
C GLU A 111 12.75 -14.27 16.29
N LEU A 112 12.97 -12.98 16.45
CA LEU A 112 12.70 -11.99 15.42
C LEU A 112 13.93 -11.85 14.53
N PRO A 113 13.79 -11.86 13.20
CA PRO A 113 14.91 -11.63 12.31
C PRO A 113 15.48 -10.22 12.53
N ARG A 114 16.76 -10.05 12.23
CA ARG A 114 17.37 -8.72 12.22
C ARG A 114 16.67 -7.85 11.17
N ILE A 115 16.45 -6.58 11.51
CA ILE A 115 15.92 -5.58 10.59
C ILE A 115 16.67 -4.27 10.72
N THR A 116 16.78 -3.54 9.61
CA THR A 116 17.47 -2.25 9.57
C THR A 116 16.50 -1.11 9.92
N PRO A 117 16.81 -0.27 10.92
CA PRO A 117 16.02 0.92 11.21
C PRO A 117 15.89 1.86 9.98
N PRO A 118 14.77 2.56 9.81
CA PRO A 118 13.68 2.74 10.78
C PRO A 118 12.57 1.68 10.70
N ASN A 119 12.76 0.54 10.00
CA ASN A 119 11.74 -0.50 9.89
C ASN A 119 11.35 -1.05 11.28
N SER A 120 10.22 -1.76 11.33
CA SER A 120 9.65 -2.41 12.50
C SER A 120 9.10 -3.78 12.12
N HIS A 121 9.07 -4.72 13.05
CA HIS A 121 8.38 -6.00 12.83
C HIS A 121 6.85 -5.84 12.72
N ALA A 122 6.32 -4.67 13.07
CA ALA A 122 4.93 -4.26 12.86
C ALA A 122 4.83 -3.19 11.75
N SER A 123 5.45 -3.45 10.60
CA SER A 123 5.45 -2.55 9.43
C SER A 123 4.29 -2.79 8.47
N SER A 124 3.77 -4.01 8.43
CA SER A 124 2.63 -4.33 7.57
C SER A 124 1.37 -3.59 7.99
N THR A 125 0.72 -2.95 7.01
CA THR A 125 -0.60 -2.34 7.21
C THR A 125 -1.66 -3.43 7.12
N PRO A 126 -2.58 -3.54 8.09
CA PRO A 126 -3.71 -4.47 7.99
C PRO A 126 -4.62 -4.13 6.81
N ALA A 127 -5.47 -5.10 6.42
CA ALA A 127 -6.65 -4.86 5.59
C ALA A 127 -7.89 -5.32 6.35
N ALA A 128 -9.07 -4.75 6.08
CA ALA A 128 -10.29 -5.16 6.76
C ALA A 128 -11.52 -5.07 5.86
N ASP A 129 -12.48 -5.93 6.13
CA ASP A 129 -13.88 -5.79 5.72
C ASP A 129 -14.77 -5.53 6.96
N SER A 130 -16.06 -5.49 6.79
CA SER A 130 -17.02 -5.28 7.91
C SER A 130 -16.99 -6.38 8.98
N LYS A 131 -16.43 -7.54 8.68
CA LYS A 131 -16.44 -8.74 9.53
C LYS A 131 -15.07 -9.14 10.05
N ARG A 132 -13.99 -8.87 9.27
CA ARG A 132 -12.65 -9.40 9.54
C ARG A 132 -11.59 -8.34 9.38
N VAL A 133 -10.50 -8.48 10.14
CA VAL A 133 -9.24 -7.77 9.89
C VAL A 133 -8.15 -8.77 9.55
N TYR A 134 -7.42 -8.50 8.49
CA TYR A 134 -6.37 -9.36 7.93
C TYR A 134 -5.02 -8.73 8.25
N VAL A 135 -4.17 -9.50 8.89
CA VAL A 135 -2.89 -9.00 9.41
C VAL A 135 -1.76 -9.92 8.95
N TYR A 136 -0.67 -9.34 8.54
CA TYR A 136 0.56 -10.05 8.25
C TYR A 136 1.66 -9.63 9.20
N PHE A 137 2.33 -10.63 9.78
CA PHE A 137 3.60 -10.48 10.44
C PHE A 137 4.58 -11.51 9.87
N SER A 138 5.79 -11.11 9.51
CA SER A 138 6.73 -11.97 8.80
C SER A 138 7.02 -13.30 9.52
N THR A 139 7.07 -13.29 10.84
CA THR A 139 7.31 -14.47 11.68
C THR A 139 6.07 -15.33 11.94
N LEU A 140 4.88 -14.77 11.80
CA LEU A 140 3.61 -15.43 12.10
C LEU A 140 2.81 -15.78 10.84
N GLY A 141 3.10 -15.14 9.70
CA GLY A 141 2.35 -15.29 8.46
C GLY A 141 1.14 -14.36 8.38
N LEU A 142 0.20 -14.71 7.52
CA LEU A 142 -1.06 -13.99 7.29
C LEU A 142 -2.20 -14.65 8.08
N PHE A 143 -3.01 -13.85 8.76
CA PHE A 143 -4.15 -14.36 9.53
C PHE A 143 -5.31 -13.36 9.52
N ALA A 144 -6.51 -13.90 9.75
CA ALA A 144 -7.72 -13.11 9.93
C ALA A 144 -8.21 -13.19 11.37
N LEU A 145 -8.61 -12.03 11.88
CA LEU A 145 -9.27 -11.87 13.16
C LEU A 145 -10.72 -11.40 12.94
N ASP A 146 -11.62 -11.77 13.83
CA ASP A 146 -12.96 -11.19 13.87
C ASP A 146 -12.84 -9.68 14.18
N ALA A 147 -13.44 -8.84 13.36
CA ALA A 147 -13.30 -7.38 13.50
C ALA A 147 -13.96 -6.82 14.78
N LYS A 148 -14.92 -7.56 15.39
CA LYS A 148 -15.62 -7.12 16.62
C LYS A 148 -14.92 -7.58 17.88
N THR A 149 -14.39 -8.83 17.90
CA THR A 149 -13.85 -9.48 19.10
C THR A 149 -12.34 -9.62 19.09
N GLY A 150 -11.70 -9.55 17.91
CA GLY A 150 -10.29 -9.83 17.72
C GLY A 150 -9.93 -11.33 17.76
N ASP A 151 -10.90 -12.22 17.83
CA ASP A 151 -10.64 -13.65 17.86
C ASP A 151 -10.10 -14.16 16.53
N LYS A 152 -9.10 -15.03 16.59
CA LYS A 152 -8.48 -15.55 15.38
C LYS A 152 -9.43 -16.51 14.67
N ILE A 153 -9.70 -16.24 13.38
CA ILE A 153 -10.57 -17.05 12.52
C ILE A 153 -9.74 -18.08 11.76
N TRP A 154 -8.68 -17.64 11.10
CA TRP A 154 -7.75 -18.50 10.38
C TRP A 154 -6.35 -17.93 10.35
N GLN A 155 -5.35 -18.74 10.02
CA GLN A 155 -3.96 -18.35 9.89
C GLN A 155 -3.24 -19.21 8.85
N HIS A 156 -2.43 -18.57 8.00
CA HIS A 156 -1.51 -19.21 7.08
C HIS A 156 -0.08 -18.81 7.41
N LYS A 157 0.77 -19.80 7.63
CA LYS A 157 2.20 -19.60 7.73
C LYS A 157 2.73 -19.32 6.32
N LEU A 158 3.43 -18.21 6.16
CA LEU A 158 4.12 -17.84 4.93
C LEU A 158 5.62 -17.95 5.13
N PRO A 159 6.41 -18.18 4.07
CA PRO A 159 7.87 -18.17 4.16
C PRO A 159 8.35 -16.86 4.77
N LEU A 160 9.36 -16.94 5.64
CA LEU A 160 10.04 -15.77 6.16
C LEU A 160 10.79 -15.09 5.00
N PRO A 161 10.51 -13.81 4.71
CA PRO A 161 11.16 -13.14 3.60
C PRO A 161 12.62 -12.83 3.90
N ALA A 162 13.48 -12.98 2.91
CA ALA A 162 14.89 -12.60 2.98
C ALA A 162 15.14 -11.34 2.16
N TYR A 163 15.63 -10.31 2.82
CA TYR A 163 15.96 -9.03 2.20
C TYR A 163 17.44 -8.68 2.42
N LEU A 164 18.07 -8.25 1.34
CA LEU A 164 19.43 -7.73 1.40
C LEU A 164 19.53 -6.60 2.42
N MET A 165 20.65 -6.58 3.15
CA MET A 165 20.95 -5.60 4.21
C MET A 165 19.90 -5.59 5.35
N ASP A 166 19.23 -6.70 5.58
CA ASP A 166 18.23 -6.84 6.65
C ASP A 166 17.14 -5.77 6.62
N TRP A 167 16.71 -5.33 5.44
CA TRP A 167 15.68 -4.28 5.35
C TRP A 167 14.34 -4.71 5.96
N GLY A 168 14.08 -6.00 6.04
CA GLY A 168 12.91 -6.55 6.68
C GLY A 168 11.63 -6.49 5.85
N ALA A 169 10.56 -7.10 6.35
CA ALA A 169 9.28 -7.16 5.66
C ALA A 169 8.57 -5.80 5.66
N GLY A 170 7.84 -5.51 4.57
CA GLY A 170 7.02 -4.31 4.42
C GLY A 170 5.75 -4.57 3.59
N ALA A 171 5.61 -5.80 3.07
CA ALA A 171 4.42 -6.19 2.31
C ALA A 171 3.15 -6.15 3.18
N SER A 172 2.04 -5.76 2.59
CA SER A 172 0.74 -5.67 3.27
C SER A 172 -0.33 -6.39 2.48
N PRO A 173 -1.32 -7.03 3.11
CA PRO A 173 -2.46 -7.60 2.41
C PRO A 173 -3.33 -6.50 1.81
N ILE A 174 -3.94 -6.79 0.66
CA ILE A 174 -5.01 -5.97 0.10
C ILE A 174 -6.28 -6.82 -0.06
N ILE A 175 -7.43 -6.16 0.01
CA ILE A 175 -8.73 -6.81 -0.15
C ILE A 175 -9.41 -6.32 -1.44
N HIS A 176 -9.94 -7.27 -2.21
CA HIS A 176 -10.84 -6.98 -3.30
C HIS A 176 -11.88 -8.12 -3.45
N GLY A 177 -13.15 -7.77 -3.37
CA GLY A 177 -14.23 -8.76 -3.35
C GLY A 177 -14.10 -9.75 -2.19
N ASN A 178 -14.13 -11.05 -2.50
CA ASN A 178 -13.98 -12.13 -1.52
C ASN A 178 -12.54 -12.67 -1.46
N ARG A 179 -11.54 -11.88 -1.87
CA ARG A 179 -10.13 -12.28 -1.91
C ARG A 179 -9.25 -11.34 -1.10
N ILE A 180 -8.26 -11.93 -0.46
CA ILE A 180 -7.07 -11.24 0.03
C ILE A 180 -5.94 -11.55 -0.92
N TYR A 181 -5.29 -10.53 -1.44
CA TYR A 181 -4.07 -10.65 -2.24
C TYR A 181 -2.89 -10.21 -1.41
N PHE A 182 -1.80 -10.95 -1.55
CA PHE A 182 -0.56 -10.65 -0.88
C PHE A 182 0.59 -10.87 -1.85
N CYS A 183 1.45 -9.87 -2.01
CA CYS A 183 2.66 -9.96 -2.83
C CYS A 183 3.88 -9.85 -1.92
N GLN A 184 4.77 -10.82 -2.02
CA GLN A 184 6.07 -10.79 -1.36
C GLN A 184 7.13 -10.96 -2.44
N ASP A 185 7.77 -9.86 -2.77
CA ASP A 185 8.98 -9.86 -3.61
C ASP A 185 10.17 -9.75 -2.68
N ASP A 186 10.95 -10.81 -2.55
CA ASP A 186 12.16 -10.87 -1.76
C ASP A 186 13.35 -11.36 -2.60
N ASP A 187 14.52 -11.42 -2.00
CA ASP A 187 15.73 -11.76 -2.72
C ASP A 187 15.90 -13.27 -2.95
N LEU A 188 15.11 -14.12 -2.30
CA LEU A 188 15.17 -15.58 -2.45
C LEU A 188 13.97 -16.15 -3.20
N ALA A 189 12.74 -15.85 -2.78
CA ALA A 189 11.54 -16.52 -3.31
C ALA A 189 10.32 -15.60 -3.41
N SER A 190 10.24 -14.84 -4.49
CA SER A 190 9.16 -13.92 -4.75
C SER A 190 7.89 -14.61 -5.22
N TYR A 191 6.73 -14.13 -4.79
CA TYR A 191 5.43 -14.64 -5.22
C TYR A 191 4.29 -13.63 -5.02
N VAL A 192 3.21 -13.84 -5.73
CA VAL A 192 1.90 -13.25 -5.45
C VAL A 192 0.90 -14.38 -5.16
N VAL A 193 0.03 -14.18 -4.18
CA VAL A 193 -0.89 -15.21 -3.70
C VAL A 193 -2.25 -14.62 -3.39
N ALA A 194 -3.32 -15.42 -3.58
CA ALA A 194 -4.67 -15.07 -3.19
C ALA A 194 -5.24 -16.07 -2.19
N PHE A 195 -5.94 -15.53 -1.18
CA PHE A 195 -6.68 -16.31 -0.19
C PHE A 195 -8.15 -15.94 -0.24
N ASP A 196 -9.00 -16.90 0.04
CA ASP A 196 -10.42 -16.67 0.28
C ASP A 196 -10.62 -15.96 1.63
N THR A 197 -11.36 -14.86 1.65
CA THR A 197 -11.54 -14.03 2.86
C THR A 197 -12.21 -14.79 4.01
N GLN A 198 -13.12 -15.70 3.71
CA GLN A 198 -13.92 -16.39 4.71
C GLN A 198 -13.18 -17.57 5.34
N SER A 199 -12.64 -18.44 4.49
CA SER A 199 -12.03 -19.71 4.91
C SER A 199 -10.52 -19.61 5.12
N GLY A 200 -9.85 -18.58 4.60
CA GLY A 200 -8.41 -18.50 4.54
C GLY A 200 -7.77 -19.49 3.57
N ARG A 201 -8.55 -20.27 2.83
CA ARG A 201 -8.00 -21.22 1.87
C ARG A 201 -7.22 -20.48 0.79
N GLN A 202 -5.97 -20.91 0.55
CA GLN A 202 -5.21 -20.43 -0.59
C GLN A 202 -5.93 -20.82 -1.89
N VAL A 203 -6.24 -19.82 -2.72
CA VAL A 203 -6.95 -20.02 -3.99
C VAL A 203 -5.95 -20.32 -5.09
N TRP A 204 -4.90 -19.49 -5.16
CA TRP A 204 -3.78 -19.66 -6.07
C TRP A 204 -2.52 -19.01 -5.50
N ARG A 205 -1.37 -19.42 -6.00
CA ARG A 205 -0.06 -18.79 -5.76
C ARG A 205 0.73 -18.82 -7.06
N THR A 206 1.25 -17.67 -7.46
CA THR A 206 2.05 -17.51 -8.69
C THR A 206 3.46 -17.10 -8.30
N PRO A 207 4.47 -17.91 -8.64
CA PRO A 207 5.88 -17.55 -8.47
C PRO A 207 6.24 -16.32 -9.30
N ARG A 208 7.14 -15.50 -8.78
CA ARG A 208 7.72 -14.32 -9.42
C ARG A 208 9.25 -14.42 -9.38
N ASN A 209 9.78 -15.51 -9.94
CA ASN A 209 11.19 -15.92 -9.78
C ASN A 209 12.22 -14.93 -10.33
N ASP A 210 11.80 -14.06 -11.25
CA ASP A 210 12.63 -13.00 -11.82
C ASP A 210 12.54 -11.67 -11.06
N MET A 211 11.81 -11.65 -9.94
CA MET A 211 11.75 -10.47 -9.06
C MET A 211 12.83 -10.53 -7.99
N LEU A 212 13.32 -9.36 -7.64
CA LEU A 212 14.17 -9.11 -6.49
C LEU A 212 13.38 -8.33 -5.45
N ALA A 213 13.99 -8.05 -4.31
CA ALA A 213 13.39 -7.30 -3.21
C ALA A 213 12.55 -6.12 -3.70
N GLY A 214 11.28 -6.13 -3.33
CA GLY A 214 10.30 -5.11 -3.64
C GLY A 214 9.27 -5.00 -2.55
N TYR A 215 8.61 -3.84 -2.46
CA TYR A 215 7.64 -3.53 -1.41
C TYR A 215 6.32 -3.02 -1.98
N SER A 216 6.17 -3.12 -3.30
CA SER A 216 4.98 -2.67 -4.01
C SER A 216 3.77 -3.52 -3.64
N LEU A 217 2.67 -2.86 -3.30
CA LEU A 217 1.41 -3.54 -3.06
C LEU A 217 0.62 -3.68 -4.36
N PRO A 218 -0.12 -4.78 -4.51
CA PRO A 218 -1.03 -4.96 -5.64
C PRO A 218 -2.14 -3.89 -5.63
N VAL A 219 -2.59 -3.52 -6.82
CA VAL A 219 -3.80 -2.72 -7.04
C VAL A 219 -4.65 -3.36 -8.11
N VAL A 220 -5.93 -3.04 -8.15
CA VAL A 220 -6.86 -3.59 -9.14
C VAL A 220 -7.13 -2.57 -10.23
N CYS A 221 -7.01 -2.98 -11.49
CA CYS A 221 -7.33 -2.18 -12.66
C CYS A 221 -8.40 -2.89 -13.49
N SER A 222 -9.54 -2.22 -13.70
CA SER A 222 -10.64 -2.75 -14.51
C SER A 222 -10.83 -1.93 -15.78
N VAL A 223 -10.72 -2.56 -16.93
CA VAL A 223 -10.86 -1.91 -18.25
C VAL A 223 -11.83 -2.72 -19.10
N LYS A 224 -12.91 -2.12 -19.56
CA LYS A 224 -13.93 -2.75 -20.42
C LYS A 224 -14.43 -4.11 -19.90
N GLY A 225 -14.66 -4.21 -18.58
CA GLY A 225 -15.15 -5.42 -17.94
C GLY A 225 -14.08 -6.48 -17.65
N GLN A 226 -12.84 -6.25 -18.01
CA GLN A 226 -11.71 -7.10 -17.64
C GLN A 226 -11.00 -6.52 -16.44
N THR A 227 -10.75 -7.33 -15.43
CA THR A 227 -10.09 -6.94 -14.19
C THR A 227 -8.74 -7.63 -14.09
N ASP A 228 -7.70 -6.84 -13.85
CA ASP A 228 -6.35 -7.31 -13.61
C ASP A 228 -5.87 -6.89 -12.22
N LEU A 229 -5.20 -7.79 -11.52
CA LEU A 229 -4.41 -7.49 -10.34
C LEU A 229 -3.04 -7.00 -10.81
N VAL A 230 -2.74 -5.74 -10.57
CA VAL A 230 -1.53 -5.09 -11.07
C VAL A 230 -0.49 -5.01 -9.97
N VAL A 231 0.72 -5.49 -10.27
CA VAL A 231 1.85 -5.48 -9.34
C VAL A 231 3.08 -4.91 -10.04
N ALA A 232 3.69 -3.91 -9.44
CA ALA A 232 5.00 -3.43 -9.87
C ALA A 232 6.11 -4.26 -9.22
N GLY A 233 7.08 -4.69 -10.00
CA GLY A 233 8.23 -5.45 -9.53
C GLY A 233 9.50 -5.03 -10.24
N SER A 234 10.62 -5.67 -9.94
CA SER A 234 11.91 -5.35 -10.55
C SER A 234 11.86 -5.43 -12.06
N GLY A 235 12.07 -4.30 -12.73
CA GLY A 235 12.12 -4.20 -14.19
C GLY A 235 10.77 -4.20 -14.90
N LYS A 236 9.65 -4.46 -14.24
CA LYS A 236 8.36 -4.57 -14.92
C LYS A 236 7.13 -4.28 -14.04
N LEU A 237 6.09 -3.84 -14.75
CA LEU A 237 4.72 -3.79 -14.24
C LEU A 237 3.97 -4.98 -14.83
N MET A 238 3.23 -5.72 -14.01
CA MET A 238 2.58 -6.96 -14.42
C MET A 238 1.11 -6.95 -14.04
N GLY A 239 0.26 -7.45 -14.92
CA GLY A 239 -1.15 -7.70 -14.68
C GLY A 239 -1.45 -9.19 -14.59
N TYR A 240 -2.12 -9.59 -13.51
CA TYR A 240 -2.53 -10.97 -13.27
C TYR A 240 -4.06 -11.08 -13.30
N ASN A 241 -4.56 -12.21 -13.75
CA ASN A 241 -5.97 -12.54 -13.55
C ASN A 241 -6.25 -12.73 -12.03
N PRO A 242 -7.13 -11.95 -11.41
CA PRO A 242 -7.33 -12.00 -9.97
C PRO A 242 -7.95 -13.34 -9.48
N GLU A 243 -8.66 -14.07 -10.33
CA GLU A 243 -9.29 -15.34 -9.97
C GLU A 243 -8.34 -16.54 -10.07
N THR A 244 -7.37 -16.49 -11.02
CA THR A 244 -6.51 -17.64 -11.32
C THR A 244 -5.03 -17.41 -11.01
N GLY A 245 -4.60 -16.16 -10.81
CA GLY A 245 -3.20 -15.77 -10.65
C GLY A 245 -2.38 -15.83 -11.93
N LYS A 246 -3.00 -16.17 -13.08
CA LYS A 246 -2.28 -16.24 -14.36
C LYS A 246 -1.86 -14.84 -14.80
N GLU A 247 -0.58 -14.69 -15.16
CA GLU A 247 -0.10 -13.46 -15.80
C GLU A 247 -0.85 -13.23 -17.12
N GLN A 248 -1.32 -12.00 -17.29
CA GLN A 248 -2.09 -11.56 -18.45
C GLN A 248 -1.25 -10.68 -19.38
N TRP A 249 -0.47 -9.79 -18.77
CA TRP A 249 0.37 -8.85 -19.50
C TRP A 249 1.56 -8.38 -18.67
N THR A 250 2.58 -7.91 -19.37
CA THR A 250 3.79 -7.34 -18.79
C THR A 250 4.18 -6.07 -19.54
N SER A 251 4.59 -5.03 -18.80
CA SER A 251 5.26 -3.85 -19.33
C SER A 251 6.66 -3.77 -18.74
N HIS A 252 7.69 -3.84 -19.58
CA HIS A 252 9.11 -3.79 -19.21
C HIS A 252 9.64 -2.37 -19.08
N SER A 253 8.83 -1.45 -18.62
CA SER A 253 9.16 -0.02 -18.55
C SER A 253 9.69 0.45 -17.20
N LEU A 254 9.66 -0.41 -16.17
CA LEU A 254 10.11 -0.07 -14.85
C LEU A 254 11.59 -0.40 -14.64
N LEU A 255 12.17 0.38 -13.73
CA LEU A 255 13.52 0.20 -13.27
C LEU A 255 13.56 -0.80 -12.10
N ARG A 256 14.76 -1.06 -11.63
CA ARG A 256 15.05 -2.02 -10.56
C ARG A 256 14.60 -1.51 -9.19
N THR A 257 14.24 -2.44 -8.32
CA THR A 257 13.82 -2.23 -6.93
C THR A 257 12.66 -1.25 -6.77
N ILE A 258 11.49 -1.81 -6.66
CA ILE A 258 10.25 -1.06 -6.54
C ILE A 258 9.83 -1.02 -5.06
N MET A 259 9.86 0.16 -4.46
CA MET A 259 9.36 0.36 -3.10
C MET A 259 7.98 1.01 -3.07
N THR A 260 7.64 1.69 -4.16
CA THR A 260 6.38 2.41 -4.30
C THR A 260 5.29 1.52 -4.90
N SER A 261 4.06 1.72 -4.48
CA SER A 261 2.91 1.03 -5.07
C SER A 261 2.34 1.83 -6.23
N PRO A 262 1.81 1.17 -7.28
CA PRO A 262 1.09 1.85 -8.35
C PRO A 262 -0.22 2.48 -7.83
N VAL A 263 -0.73 3.43 -8.60
CA VAL A 263 -2.04 4.04 -8.39
C VAL A 263 -2.86 3.88 -9.66
N VAL A 264 -4.12 3.50 -9.52
CA VAL A 264 -5.04 3.33 -10.65
C VAL A 264 -6.11 4.41 -10.61
N VAL A 265 -6.26 5.11 -11.73
CA VAL A 265 -7.38 6.03 -11.97
C VAL A 265 -7.96 5.70 -13.34
N ASN A 266 -9.21 5.27 -13.37
CA ASN A 266 -9.89 4.76 -14.56
C ASN A 266 -9.10 3.60 -15.21
N ASP A 267 -8.69 3.75 -16.48
CA ASP A 267 -7.92 2.78 -17.24
C ASP A 267 -6.39 3.02 -17.17
N ARG A 268 -5.93 3.92 -16.31
CA ARG A 268 -4.53 4.33 -16.22
C ARG A 268 -3.89 3.88 -14.92
N ILE A 269 -2.68 3.39 -15.05
CA ILE A 269 -1.84 2.93 -13.94
C ILE A 269 -0.64 3.88 -13.87
N PHE A 270 -0.47 4.53 -12.73
CA PHE A 270 0.61 5.48 -12.48
C PHE A 270 1.64 4.86 -11.56
N VAL A 271 2.89 4.98 -11.91
CA VAL A 271 4.04 4.56 -11.08
C VAL A 271 5.08 5.66 -11.02
N ALA A 272 5.74 5.78 -9.89
CA ALA A 272 6.86 6.68 -9.68
C ALA A 272 7.95 5.91 -8.95
N VAL A 273 9.09 5.71 -9.57
CA VAL A 273 10.14 4.81 -9.10
C VAL A 273 11.49 5.49 -9.14
N GLN A 274 12.21 5.40 -8.04
CA GLN A 274 13.64 5.67 -7.98
C GLN A 274 14.39 4.35 -7.81
N SER A 275 15.26 4.01 -8.75
CA SER A 275 16.10 2.85 -8.65
C SER A 275 17.35 3.11 -7.80
N TYR A 276 17.68 2.17 -6.94
CA TYR A 276 18.99 2.13 -6.29
C TYR A 276 19.97 1.36 -7.19
N GLY A 277 21.14 1.90 -7.44
CA GLY A 277 22.19 1.40 -8.32
C GLY A 277 22.46 -0.10 -8.39
N ASP A 278 23.64 -0.51 -8.79
CA ASP A 278 24.00 -1.90 -9.06
C ASP A 278 23.85 -2.82 -7.84
N ARG A 279 22.73 -3.56 -7.82
CA ARG A 279 22.43 -4.54 -6.79
C ARG A 279 22.84 -5.97 -7.13
N SER A 280 23.16 -6.27 -8.39
CA SER A 280 23.60 -7.62 -8.76
C SER A 280 24.84 -8.01 -8.00
N ARG A 281 25.81 -7.13 -7.90
CA ARG A 281 27.01 -7.36 -7.09
C ARG A 281 26.73 -7.48 -5.60
N THR A 282 25.86 -6.62 -5.08
CA THR A 282 25.51 -6.62 -3.65
C THR A 282 24.72 -7.87 -3.27
N LEU A 283 23.78 -8.28 -4.13
CA LEU A 283 22.99 -9.50 -3.90
C LEU A 283 23.86 -10.76 -3.97
N LYS A 284 24.77 -10.85 -4.95
CA LYS A 284 25.76 -11.94 -5.02
C LYS A 284 26.55 -12.06 -3.72
N TYR A 285 27.08 -10.94 -3.24
CA TYR A 285 27.84 -10.93 -2.00
C TYR A 285 27.03 -11.43 -0.80
N ALA A 286 25.79 -10.99 -0.70
CA ALA A 286 24.89 -11.41 0.36
C ALA A 286 24.51 -12.89 0.26
N LEU A 287 24.24 -13.40 -0.92
CA LEU A 287 23.90 -14.81 -1.12
C LEU A 287 25.09 -15.71 -0.73
N MET A 288 26.30 -15.36 -1.16
CA MET A 288 27.51 -16.08 -0.73
C MET A 288 27.67 -16.01 0.78
N GLN A 289 27.51 -14.85 1.40
CA GLN A 289 27.65 -14.69 2.86
C GLN A 289 26.58 -15.48 3.65
N TRP A 290 25.38 -15.62 3.10
CA TRP A 290 24.27 -16.26 3.80
C TRP A 290 24.18 -17.75 3.58
N LEU A 291 24.57 -18.22 2.40
CA LEU A 291 24.25 -19.58 1.94
C LEU A 291 25.47 -20.44 1.65
N ASP A 292 26.61 -19.85 1.33
CA ASP A 292 27.88 -20.60 1.18
C ASP A 292 28.42 -21.00 2.57
N THR A 293 27.88 -22.09 3.09
CA THR A 293 28.15 -22.53 4.45
C THR A 293 29.47 -23.24 4.56
N ASN A 294 29.96 -23.83 3.47
CA ASN A 294 31.24 -24.54 3.43
C ASN A 294 32.42 -23.63 3.01
N GLN A 295 32.11 -22.38 2.57
CA GLN A 295 33.08 -21.35 2.17
C GLN A 295 33.98 -21.76 0.99
N ASP A 296 33.43 -22.57 0.06
CA ASP A 296 34.17 -23.01 -1.13
C ASP A 296 34.06 -22.02 -2.31
N GLY A 297 33.31 -20.91 -2.16
CA GLY A 297 33.14 -19.88 -3.16
C GLY A 297 32.13 -20.23 -4.21
N LYS A 298 31.29 -21.25 -4.02
CA LYS A 298 30.17 -21.67 -4.84
C LYS A 298 28.90 -21.78 -3.99
N LEU A 299 27.76 -21.85 -4.60
CA LEU A 299 26.51 -22.20 -3.92
C LEU A 299 26.06 -23.57 -4.40
N ALA A 300 26.24 -24.59 -3.57
CA ALA A 300 25.64 -25.89 -3.86
C ALA A 300 24.11 -25.82 -3.67
N ARG A 301 23.36 -26.55 -4.50
CA ARG A 301 21.91 -26.59 -4.40
C ARG A 301 21.43 -27.05 -3.01
N ALA A 302 22.22 -27.90 -2.36
CA ALA A 302 21.94 -28.36 -0.99
C ALA A 302 22.09 -27.27 0.08
N GLU A 303 22.88 -26.24 -0.17
CA GLU A 303 23.08 -25.10 0.72
C GLU A 303 21.98 -24.05 0.58
N THR A 304 21.18 -24.13 -0.49
CA THR A 304 20.12 -23.16 -0.76
C THR A 304 18.77 -23.63 -0.23
N PRO A 305 17.93 -22.73 0.30
CA PRO A 305 16.58 -23.10 0.74
C PRO A 305 15.73 -23.49 -0.47
N LYS A 306 14.73 -24.37 -0.22
CA LYS A 306 13.83 -24.88 -1.27
C LYS A 306 13.14 -23.79 -2.07
N GLU A 307 12.85 -22.69 -1.42
CA GLU A 307 12.22 -21.51 -2.02
C GLU A 307 13.10 -20.86 -3.09
N PHE A 308 14.41 -20.98 -2.96
CA PHE A 308 15.38 -20.48 -3.93
C PHE A 308 15.61 -21.44 -5.11
N HIS A 309 15.22 -22.72 -5.00
CA HIS A 309 15.54 -23.75 -5.99
C HIS A 309 15.05 -23.41 -7.41
N ALA A 310 13.91 -22.73 -7.55
CA ALA A 310 13.43 -22.31 -8.87
C ALA A 310 14.37 -21.29 -9.55
N LYS A 311 14.92 -20.35 -8.79
CA LYS A 311 15.94 -19.40 -9.26
C LYS A 311 17.27 -20.12 -9.52
N PHE A 312 17.63 -21.03 -8.63
CA PHE A 312 18.83 -21.85 -8.75
C PHE A 312 18.86 -22.62 -10.06
N ASP A 313 17.79 -23.41 -10.34
CA ASP A 313 17.71 -24.29 -11.49
C ASP A 313 17.72 -23.53 -12.84
N ILE A 314 17.27 -22.28 -12.88
CA ILE A 314 17.36 -21.39 -14.05
C ILE A 314 18.79 -20.87 -14.23
N SER A 315 19.52 -20.72 -13.16
CA SER A 315 20.84 -20.10 -13.12
C SER A 315 21.96 -21.11 -13.32
N ASP A 316 21.77 -22.34 -12.87
CA ASP A 316 22.65 -23.49 -13.08
C ASP A 316 22.60 -23.91 -14.56
N LYS A 317 23.43 -23.29 -15.39
CA LYS A 317 23.46 -23.48 -16.83
C LYS A 317 24.16 -24.75 -17.24
N ASN A 318 25.21 -25.12 -16.50
CA ASN A 318 26.01 -26.32 -16.77
C ASN A 318 25.38 -27.57 -16.13
N LYS A 319 24.37 -27.40 -15.25
CA LYS A 319 23.63 -28.46 -14.54
C LYS A 319 24.53 -29.31 -13.62
N ASP A 320 25.52 -28.71 -13.01
CA ASP A 320 26.42 -29.37 -12.07
C ASP A 320 25.92 -29.31 -10.63
N HIS A 321 24.72 -28.72 -10.40
CA HIS A 321 24.09 -28.50 -9.11
C HIS A 321 24.87 -27.55 -8.17
N ASN A 322 25.74 -26.74 -8.74
CA ASN A 322 26.41 -25.65 -8.06
C ASN A 322 26.22 -24.37 -8.87
N LEU A 323 26.10 -23.23 -8.24
CA LEU A 323 26.23 -21.94 -8.89
C LEU A 323 27.63 -21.41 -8.66
N ASP A 324 28.39 -21.32 -9.71
CA ASP A 324 29.68 -20.64 -9.66
C ASP A 324 29.50 -19.11 -9.73
N GLN A 325 30.63 -18.40 -9.70
CA GLN A 325 30.64 -16.95 -9.64
C GLN A 325 29.98 -16.30 -10.85
N ASP A 326 30.17 -16.87 -12.03
CA ASP A 326 29.60 -16.34 -13.28
C ASP A 326 28.11 -16.65 -13.40
N GLU A 327 27.68 -17.83 -12.93
CA GLU A 327 26.28 -18.21 -12.88
C GLU A 327 25.49 -17.39 -11.85
N ILE A 328 26.06 -17.11 -10.67
CA ILE A 328 25.48 -16.20 -9.69
C ILE A 328 25.37 -14.78 -10.28
N GLU A 329 26.40 -14.31 -11.00
CA GLU A 329 26.34 -12.99 -11.64
C GLU A 329 25.27 -12.91 -12.73
N THR A 330 25.14 -13.96 -13.53
CA THR A 330 24.16 -14.01 -14.62
C THR A 330 22.74 -14.32 -14.14
N ALA A 331 22.59 -15.06 -13.05
CA ALA A 331 21.31 -15.41 -12.44
C ALA A 331 20.42 -14.20 -12.12
N PHE A 332 21.06 -13.11 -11.73
CA PHE A 332 20.40 -11.89 -11.31
C PHE A 332 20.52 -10.78 -12.34
N GLN A 333 21.14 -11.05 -13.50
CA GLN A 333 21.17 -10.11 -14.62
C GLN A 333 19.93 -10.29 -15.48
N HIS A 334 18.86 -9.60 -15.14
CA HIS A 334 17.76 -9.43 -16.09
C HIS A 334 18.13 -8.33 -17.09
N PRO A 335 17.80 -8.46 -18.40
CA PRO A 335 18.07 -7.40 -19.39
C PRO A 335 17.50 -6.03 -19.02
N ASN A 336 16.47 -6.01 -18.20
CA ASN A 336 15.81 -4.80 -17.68
C ASN A 336 16.37 -4.36 -16.31
N ASN A 337 17.29 -5.10 -15.73
CA ASN A 337 18.02 -4.68 -14.53
C ASN A 337 19.19 -3.79 -14.96
N MET A 338 18.88 -2.61 -15.46
CA MET A 338 19.88 -1.67 -15.89
C MET A 338 20.83 -1.32 -14.74
N VAL A 339 22.11 -1.50 -14.99
CA VAL A 339 23.17 -1.03 -14.11
C VAL A 339 23.11 0.51 -14.09
N GLY A 340 23.08 1.09 -12.90
CA GLY A 340 23.28 2.54 -12.80
C GLY A 340 22.07 3.39 -12.54
N GLY A 341 21.21 3.00 -11.64
CA GLY A 341 20.14 3.84 -11.10
C GLY A 341 19.44 4.73 -12.14
N GLY A 342 18.15 4.64 -12.21
CA GLY A 342 17.32 5.52 -13.02
C GLY A 342 16.09 5.91 -12.24
N ASN A 343 15.43 6.96 -12.71
CA ASN A 343 14.22 7.44 -12.11
C ASN A 343 13.16 7.54 -13.19
N THR A 344 11.97 7.11 -12.90
CA THR A 344 10.87 7.22 -13.86
C THR A 344 9.56 7.52 -13.18
N ILE A 345 8.75 8.36 -13.81
CA ILE A 345 7.33 8.52 -13.53
C ILE A 345 6.60 8.17 -14.82
N GLN A 346 5.66 7.24 -14.74
CA GLN A 346 4.98 6.73 -15.94
C GLN A 346 3.48 6.64 -15.75
N ALA A 347 2.75 6.79 -16.84
CA ALA A 347 1.37 6.34 -16.98
C ALA A 347 1.30 5.22 -18.02
N VAL A 348 0.73 4.09 -17.61
CA VAL A 348 0.54 2.90 -18.45
C VAL A 348 -0.96 2.61 -18.53
N ARG A 349 -1.47 2.27 -19.72
CA ARG A 349 -2.85 1.86 -19.89
C ARG A 349 -3.04 0.44 -19.37
N GLY A 350 -4.11 0.20 -18.62
CA GLY A 350 -4.51 -1.14 -18.18
C GLY A 350 -5.22 -1.96 -19.28
N GLY A 351 -5.56 -3.22 -18.97
CA GLY A 351 -6.37 -4.09 -19.82
C GLY A 351 -5.61 -4.70 -21.02
N GLY A 352 -4.28 -4.65 -21.02
CA GLY A 352 -3.43 -5.26 -22.04
C GLY A 352 -3.38 -6.78 -21.98
N ARG A 353 -2.73 -7.39 -23.00
CA ARG A 353 -2.42 -8.83 -23.04
C ARG A 353 -1.05 -9.04 -23.65
N GLY A 354 -0.26 -9.95 -23.07
CA GLY A 354 1.11 -10.21 -23.49
C GLY A 354 2.06 -9.05 -23.15
N ASP A 355 3.09 -8.86 -23.98
CA ASP A 355 4.01 -7.73 -23.81
C ASP A 355 3.37 -6.43 -24.31
N VAL A 356 3.08 -5.53 -23.40
CA VAL A 356 2.43 -4.23 -23.66
C VAL A 356 3.39 -3.05 -23.62
N THR A 357 4.66 -3.28 -23.45
CA THR A 357 5.69 -2.25 -23.24
C THR A 357 5.58 -1.09 -24.23
N LYS A 358 5.45 -1.39 -25.51
CA LYS A 358 5.39 -0.39 -26.59
C LYS A 358 3.98 0.14 -26.89
N THR A 359 2.93 -0.59 -26.48
CA THR A 359 1.55 -0.31 -26.91
C THR A 359 0.72 0.38 -25.84
N HIS A 360 1.09 0.25 -24.56
CA HIS A 360 0.30 0.76 -23.44
C HIS A 360 0.98 1.88 -22.66
N LEU A 361 2.25 2.17 -22.90
CA LEU A 361 2.89 3.35 -22.33
C LEU A 361 2.21 4.61 -22.87
N ILE A 362 1.62 5.42 -21.99
CA ILE A 362 0.93 6.66 -22.35
C ILE A 362 1.95 7.81 -22.39
N TRP A 363 2.69 7.96 -21.29
CA TRP A 363 3.79 8.90 -21.16
C TRP A 363 4.81 8.40 -20.13
N ASN A 364 6.05 8.88 -20.28
CA ASN A 364 7.17 8.61 -19.38
C ASN A 364 7.95 9.90 -19.13
N ILE A 365 8.33 10.12 -17.90
CA ILE A 365 9.17 11.21 -17.47
C ILE A 365 10.39 10.65 -16.75
N ASP A 366 11.56 10.88 -17.30
CA ASP A 366 12.83 10.61 -16.64
C ASP A 366 13.11 11.73 -15.66
N ASN A 367 12.63 11.57 -14.43
CA ASN A 367 12.73 12.59 -13.40
C ASN A 367 14.00 12.39 -12.57
N ARG A 368 14.62 13.51 -12.14
CA ARG A 368 15.80 13.48 -11.26
C ARG A 368 15.53 12.82 -9.92
N ALA A 369 14.29 12.80 -9.49
CA ALA A 369 13.92 12.12 -8.27
C ALA A 369 12.41 12.02 -8.08
N PRO A 370 11.73 11.01 -8.59
CA PRO A 370 10.53 10.55 -7.95
C PRO A 370 10.89 10.05 -6.55
N SER A 371 9.90 9.79 -5.72
CA SER A 371 10.15 9.20 -4.42
C SER A 371 10.76 7.79 -4.56
N ASN A 372 11.62 7.46 -3.63
CA ASN A 372 12.10 6.09 -3.47
C ASN A 372 11.25 5.27 -2.49
N LEU A 373 10.44 5.89 -1.65
CA LEU A 373 9.67 5.23 -0.59
C LEU A 373 8.18 5.57 -0.67
N SER A 374 7.87 6.86 -0.80
CA SER A 374 6.50 7.38 -0.85
C SER A 374 5.86 7.09 -2.22
N SER A 375 4.72 6.39 -2.24
CA SER A 375 3.96 6.13 -3.47
C SER A 375 3.36 7.41 -4.03
N PRO A 376 3.18 7.52 -5.37
CA PRO A 376 2.54 8.70 -5.96
C PRO A 376 1.06 8.80 -5.57
N LEU A 377 0.49 9.98 -5.68
CA LEU A 377 -0.93 10.25 -5.51
C LEU A 377 -1.49 10.86 -6.79
N VAL A 378 -2.64 10.39 -7.23
CA VAL A 378 -3.39 11.07 -8.29
C VAL A 378 -4.69 11.61 -7.69
N TYR A 379 -4.88 12.92 -7.82
CA TYR A 379 -6.05 13.62 -7.31
C TYR A 379 -6.44 14.76 -8.27
N ASN A 380 -7.70 14.79 -8.71
CA ASN A 380 -8.23 15.79 -9.66
C ASN A 380 -7.31 16.02 -10.88
N ASP A 381 -6.96 14.93 -11.59
CA ASP A 381 -6.08 14.91 -12.75
C ASP A 381 -4.66 15.47 -12.52
N ARG A 382 -4.22 15.54 -11.27
CA ARG A 382 -2.86 15.89 -10.88
C ARG A 382 -2.15 14.74 -10.19
N LEU A 383 -0.93 14.47 -10.62
CA LEU A 383 -0.07 13.46 -10.02
C LEU A 383 0.94 14.14 -9.11
N TYR A 384 0.86 13.85 -7.82
CA TYR A 384 1.72 14.38 -6.77
C TYR A 384 2.76 13.36 -6.37
N VAL A 385 4.00 13.79 -6.25
CA VAL A 385 5.10 13.00 -5.67
C VAL A 385 5.86 13.84 -4.65
N VAL A 386 6.32 13.20 -3.59
CA VAL A 386 7.18 13.81 -2.56
C VAL A 386 8.37 12.91 -2.29
N LYS A 387 9.52 13.49 -2.04
CA LYS A 387 10.76 12.77 -1.74
C LYS A 387 11.49 13.33 -0.53
N SER A 388 12.50 12.59 -0.08
CA SER A 388 13.41 13.02 0.97
C SER A 388 13.98 14.43 0.70
N GLY A 389 14.16 15.19 1.77
CA GLY A 389 14.55 16.59 1.74
C GLY A 389 13.36 17.55 1.60
N GLY A 390 12.12 17.07 1.64
CA GLY A 390 10.91 17.90 1.53
C GLY A 390 10.75 18.53 0.16
N LEU A 391 11.07 17.79 -0.89
CA LEU A 391 10.90 18.21 -2.28
C LEU A 391 9.63 17.57 -2.85
N SER A 392 8.76 18.37 -3.43
CA SER A 392 7.56 17.91 -4.12
C SER A 392 7.57 18.23 -5.60
N SER A 393 6.87 17.42 -6.37
CA SER A 393 6.58 17.66 -7.79
C SER A 393 5.12 17.37 -8.07
N CYS A 394 4.57 18.03 -9.05
CA CYS A 394 3.22 17.82 -9.53
C CYS A 394 3.19 17.86 -11.07
N PHE A 395 2.46 16.90 -11.63
CA PHE A 395 2.32 16.75 -13.07
C PHE A 395 0.84 16.61 -13.43
N ASN A 396 0.49 17.00 -14.63
CA ASN A 396 -0.81 16.66 -15.21
C ASN A 396 -0.87 15.14 -15.41
N ALA A 397 -1.82 14.46 -14.78
CA ALA A 397 -1.91 13.00 -14.84
C ALA A 397 -2.31 12.49 -16.24
N LEU A 398 -2.95 13.32 -17.07
CA LEU A 398 -3.38 12.92 -18.41
C LEU A 398 -2.24 13.02 -19.43
N THR A 399 -1.38 14.05 -19.32
CA THR A 399 -0.37 14.37 -20.32
C THR A 399 1.07 14.16 -19.86
N GLY A 400 1.33 14.09 -18.54
CA GLY A 400 2.66 14.08 -17.96
C GLY A 400 3.32 15.47 -17.90
N GLU A 401 2.64 16.52 -18.35
CA GLU A 401 3.18 17.88 -18.30
C GLU A 401 3.39 18.34 -16.86
N LYS A 402 4.49 19.02 -16.65
CA LYS A 402 4.90 19.50 -15.36
C LYS A 402 4.10 20.74 -14.95
N HIS A 403 3.50 20.70 -13.76
CA HIS A 403 3.00 21.88 -13.06
C HIS A 403 4.13 22.53 -12.25
N TRP A 404 4.77 21.78 -11.35
CA TRP A 404 6.02 22.15 -10.69
C TRP A 404 6.87 20.91 -10.44
N GLU A 405 8.17 21.13 -10.20
CA GLU A 405 9.12 20.03 -10.01
C GLU A 405 10.17 20.40 -8.95
N LEU A 406 10.48 19.43 -8.08
CA LEU A 406 11.51 19.52 -7.04
C LEU A 406 11.41 20.81 -6.21
N THR A 407 10.19 21.26 -5.94
CA THR A 407 9.94 22.50 -5.19
C THR A 407 9.84 22.18 -3.69
N ARG A 408 10.51 23.02 -2.88
CA ARG A 408 10.62 22.78 -1.42
C ARG A 408 9.30 23.04 -0.70
N LEU A 409 8.91 22.07 0.14
CA LEU A 409 7.78 22.19 1.09
C LEU A 409 8.13 23.06 2.31
N ARG A 410 9.38 23.55 2.39
CA ARG A 410 9.91 24.28 3.55
C ARG A 410 9.83 23.49 4.87
N THR A 411 9.84 22.20 4.78
CA THR A 411 10.13 21.20 5.80
C THR A 411 11.26 20.33 5.28
N TYR A 412 12.01 19.72 6.16
CA TYR A 412 13.10 18.83 5.79
C TYR A 412 12.88 17.48 6.45
N GLY A 413 13.68 16.51 6.07
CA GLY A 413 13.59 15.13 6.53
C GLY A 413 13.13 14.18 5.42
N ASP A 414 13.04 12.92 5.77
CA ASP A 414 12.61 11.87 4.87
C ASP A 414 11.08 11.80 4.79
N TYR A 415 10.58 11.40 3.63
CA TYR A 415 9.16 11.16 3.39
C TYR A 415 8.93 9.68 3.08
N TYR A 416 8.62 8.90 4.10
CA TYR A 416 8.21 7.50 3.99
C TYR A 416 6.71 7.38 3.71
N ALA A 417 5.93 8.16 4.43
CA ALA A 417 4.49 8.23 4.25
C ALA A 417 4.12 8.70 2.85
N SER A 418 3.15 8.04 2.23
CA SER A 418 2.62 8.45 0.93
C SER A 418 1.66 9.63 1.08
N PRO A 419 1.56 10.52 0.09
CA PRO A 419 0.54 11.57 0.07
C PRO A 419 -0.87 10.98 0.10
N ILE A 420 -1.78 11.69 0.77
CA ILE A 420 -3.22 11.40 0.76
C ILE A 420 -3.98 12.68 0.45
N ALA A 421 -5.21 12.57 -0.09
CA ALA A 421 -6.01 13.73 -0.48
C ALA A 421 -7.49 13.57 -0.18
N ALA A 422 -8.11 14.69 0.16
CA ALA A 422 -9.54 14.91 0.20
C ALA A 422 -9.84 16.40 0.32
N ASP A 423 -11.07 16.81 0.06
CA ASP A 423 -11.56 18.18 0.32
C ASP A 423 -10.71 19.27 -0.36
N GLY A 424 -10.20 19.02 -1.57
CA GLY A 424 -9.33 19.96 -2.28
C GLY A 424 -7.96 20.15 -1.63
N LYS A 425 -7.53 19.24 -0.77
CA LYS A 425 -6.25 19.31 -0.04
C LYS A 425 -5.43 18.05 -0.23
N VAL A 426 -4.10 18.22 -0.21
CA VAL A 426 -3.12 17.13 -0.21
C VAL A 426 -2.30 17.19 1.08
N TYR A 427 -2.24 16.08 1.79
CA TYR A 427 -1.53 15.94 3.06
C TYR A 427 -0.26 15.12 2.87
N LEU A 428 0.87 15.64 3.32
CA LEU A 428 2.20 15.09 3.14
C LEU A 428 2.89 14.98 4.50
N ALA A 429 3.04 13.77 5.01
CA ALA A 429 3.67 13.55 6.32
C ALA A 429 5.16 13.22 6.18
N SER A 430 6.00 13.93 6.91
CA SER A 430 7.44 13.69 6.98
C SER A 430 7.82 12.88 8.21
N ARG A 431 8.93 12.17 8.12
CA ARG A 431 9.51 11.42 9.24
C ARG A 431 9.73 12.30 10.48
N ASN A 432 10.08 13.55 10.30
CA ASN A 432 10.34 14.47 11.41
C ASN A 432 9.05 14.97 12.11
N GLY A 433 7.89 14.38 11.81
CA GLY A 433 6.62 14.70 12.47
C GLY A 433 5.82 15.82 11.84
N PHE A 434 6.28 16.42 10.74
CA PHE A 434 5.53 17.46 10.06
C PHE A 434 4.49 16.89 9.11
N VAL A 435 3.26 17.39 9.17
CA VAL A 435 2.24 17.19 8.14
C VAL A 435 2.02 18.50 7.40
N VAL A 436 2.49 18.55 6.15
CA VAL A 436 2.29 19.69 5.26
C VAL A 436 0.97 19.52 4.54
N VAL A 437 0.14 20.55 4.53
CA VAL A 437 -1.12 20.59 3.80
C VAL A 437 -0.99 21.53 2.62
N LEU A 438 -1.23 21.00 1.43
CA LEU A 438 -1.28 21.77 0.19
C LEU A 438 -2.72 21.99 -0.24
N GLU A 439 -2.99 23.10 -0.90
CA GLU A 439 -4.16 23.25 -1.76
C GLU A 439 -3.96 22.42 -3.03
N ASP A 440 -4.98 21.68 -3.43
CA ASP A 440 -4.97 21.00 -4.72
C ASP A 440 -5.07 22.02 -5.86
N GLY A 441 -4.09 22.04 -6.75
CA GLY A 441 -4.04 23.00 -7.84
C GLY A 441 -2.79 22.87 -8.72
N PRO A 442 -2.69 23.67 -9.80
CA PRO A 442 -1.55 23.66 -10.70
C PRO A 442 -0.32 24.42 -10.14
N GLU A 443 -0.48 25.14 -9.04
CA GLU A 443 0.60 25.87 -8.38
C GLU A 443 0.82 25.31 -6.97
N LEU A 444 2.09 25.32 -6.53
CA LEU A 444 2.42 24.90 -5.17
C LEU A 444 1.94 25.93 -4.16
N LYS A 445 0.84 25.66 -3.48
CA LYS A 445 0.33 26.50 -2.39
C LYS A 445 0.29 25.72 -1.09
N ILE A 446 1.14 26.08 -0.14
CA ILE A 446 1.19 25.49 1.20
C ILE A 446 0.17 26.22 2.08
N LEU A 447 -0.84 25.49 2.56
CA LEU A 447 -1.87 26.01 3.46
C LEU A 447 -1.41 26.01 4.92
N SER A 448 -0.70 24.96 5.32
CA SER A 448 -0.15 24.85 6.68
C SER A 448 1.01 23.86 6.76
N LYS A 449 1.71 23.93 7.89
CA LYS A 449 2.68 22.94 8.35
C LYS A 449 2.33 22.63 9.80
N ASN A 450 1.96 21.41 10.04
CA ASN A 450 1.47 20.94 11.32
C ASN A 450 2.56 20.08 11.96
N ASP A 451 3.01 20.46 13.15
CA ASP A 451 4.02 19.71 13.89
C ASP A 451 3.32 18.78 14.88
N MET A 452 3.61 17.49 14.76
CA MET A 452 3.05 16.44 15.61
C MET A 452 4.06 15.99 16.68
N ASP A 453 5.19 16.68 16.85
CA ASP A 453 6.21 16.42 17.88
C ASP A 453 6.71 14.95 17.96
N GLU A 454 6.30 14.09 17.05
CA GLU A 454 6.63 12.65 17.01
C GLU A 454 6.92 12.18 15.59
N GLU A 455 7.82 11.20 15.44
CA GLU A 455 8.17 10.60 14.16
C GLU A 455 6.95 9.98 13.46
N ILE A 456 6.76 10.31 12.16
CA ILE A 456 5.69 9.74 11.32
C ILE A 456 6.32 9.00 10.15
N LEU A 457 6.15 7.69 10.11
CA LEU A 457 6.59 6.81 9.02
C LEU A 457 5.40 6.23 8.27
N ALA A 458 4.29 6.04 8.98
CA ALA A 458 3.06 5.49 8.45
C ALA A 458 2.30 6.52 7.58
N THR A 459 1.70 6.06 6.49
CA THR A 459 0.78 6.88 5.72
C THR A 459 -0.50 7.14 6.53
N PRO A 460 -0.92 8.39 6.72
CA PRO A 460 -2.18 8.67 7.39
C PRO A 460 -3.39 8.13 6.63
N ALA A 461 -4.53 8.01 7.31
CA ALA A 461 -5.80 7.60 6.74
C ALA A 461 -6.84 8.69 6.90
N ILE A 462 -7.80 8.76 5.95
CA ILE A 462 -8.91 9.71 5.99
C ILE A 462 -10.23 8.93 5.93
N ALA A 463 -11.10 9.16 6.90
CA ALA A 463 -12.45 8.61 6.92
C ALA A 463 -13.37 9.48 7.79
N ASP A 464 -14.63 9.64 7.41
CA ASP A 464 -15.65 10.35 8.19
C ASP A 464 -15.23 11.75 8.66
N ASP A 465 -14.68 12.55 7.77
CA ASP A 465 -14.20 13.93 8.02
C ASP A 465 -13.11 13.99 9.10
N ARG A 466 -12.34 12.92 9.26
CA ARG A 466 -11.23 12.80 10.21
C ARG A 466 -9.98 12.32 9.52
N ILE A 467 -8.84 12.72 10.07
CA ILE A 467 -7.52 12.22 9.68
C ILE A 467 -6.98 11.40 10.85
N PHE A 468 -6.55 10.17 10.56
CA PHE A 468 -5.92 9.28 11.51
C PHE A 468 -4.43 9.21 11.21
N ILE A 469 -3.62 9.69 12.14
CA ILE A 469 -2.18 9.81 11.99
C ILE A 469 -1.53 8.83 12.96
N ARG A 470 -0.80 7.85 12.44
CA ARG A 470 0.06 7.01 13.25
C ARG A 470 1.43 7.64 13.35
N THR A 471 1.81 8.00 14.56
CA THR A 471 3.18 8.32 14.93
C THR A 471 3.93 7.04 15.35
N ARG A 472 5.19 7.14 15.73
CA ARG A 472 5.97 5.95 16.14
C ARG A 472 5.30 5.17 17.26
N GLU A 473 4.71 5.84 18.25
CA GLU A 473 4.16 5.21 19.45
C GLU A 473 2.65 5.38 19.63
N SER A 474 2.01 6.23 18.83
CA SER A 474 0.62 6.63 19.06
C SER A 474 -0.21 6.57 17.79
N ILE A 475 -1.51 6.49 17.94
CA ILE A 475 -2.50 6.84 16.92
C ILE A 475 -3.26 8.08 17.37
N VAL A 476 -3.39 9.05 16.49
CA VAL A 476 -4.04 10.35 16.74
C VAL A 476 -5.14 10.56 15.71
N CYS A 477 -6.30 10.96 16.18
CA CYS A 477 -7.41 11.38 15.33
C CYS A 477 -7.56 12.89 15.40
N VAL A 478 -7.55 13.56 14.24
CA VAL A 478 -7.77 15.00 14.13
C VAL A 478 -8.98 15.28 13.24
N SER A 479 -9.74 16.33 13.57
CA SER A 479 -10.91 16.79 12.82
C SER A 479 -11.12 18.27 13.06
N ASN A 480 -11.84 18.95 12.18
CA ASN A 480 -12.40 20.25 12.53
C ASN A 480 -13.39 20.10 13.71
N LYS A 481 -13.34 21.03 14.65
CA LYS A 481 -14.28 21.12 15.77
C LYS A 481 -15.61 21.71 15.30
#